data_b329006c43b3149756c771526e8857bb
#
_entry.id   b329006c43b3149756c771526e8857bb
#
_cell.length_a   1.000
_cell.length_b   1.000
_cell.length_c   1.000
_cell.angle_alpha   90.00
_cell.angle_beta   90.00
_cell.angle_gamma   90.00
#
_symmetry.space_group_name_H-M   'P 1'
#
loop_
_entity.id
_entity.type
_entity.pdbx_description
1 polymer ?
#
loop_
_entity_poly.entity_id
_entity_poly.type
_entity_poly.pdbx_seq_one_letter_code
_entity_poly.pdbx_strand_id
1 'polypeptide(L)'
;MPSADRSVSPSLLGAAAATLRRYGPRQFSLTAVAEAAGVSRGTVHNSLGSRDNAIKIALDHLASGFVESMATELDRHDRLTDQVAAAAVLICAHRQQSDSVAARGINESILVLLLRNVGDDLMRRSIDLWKPHVGAAQQRGEVGAGIAPARASEWIVRLLMSFELLPPMGVNLDSPRAVKRFVADHIVVGLTGGQR
;
A
#
# COMPACT_ATOMS: atom_id res chain seq x y z
N MET A 1 -13.56 13.73 -33.77
CA MET A 1 -12.65 14.53 -32.93
C MET A 1 -12.20 13.67 -31.76
N PRO A 2 -10.92 13.32 -31.60
CA PRO A 2 -10.46 12.51 -30.49
C PRO A 2 -10.61 13.32 -29.19
N SER A 3 -11.28 12.71 -28.22
CA SER A 3 -11.40 13.21 -26.85
C SER A 3 -9.99 13.36 -26.28
N ALA A 4 -9.54 14.58 -26.03
CA ALA A 4 -8.29 14.81 -25.35
C ALA A 4 -8.35 14.10 -23.99
N ASP A 5 -7.45 13.17 -23.81
CA ASP A 5 -7.18 12.49 -22.54
C ASP A 5 -6.84 13.58 -21.50
N ARG A 6 -7.86 14.05 -20.78
CA ARG A 6 -7.66 15.07 -19.74
C ARG A 6 -7.12 14.35 -18.53
N SER A 7 -5.80 14.19 -18.49
CA SER A 7 -5.13 13.74 -17.29
C SER A 7 -5.54 14.66 -16.12
N VAL A 8 -6.04 14.05 -15.04
CA VAL A 8 -6.42 14.78 -13.83
C VAL A 8 -5.14 15.41 -13.24
N SER A 9 -5.21 16.70 -12.85
CA SER A 9 -4.02 17.37 -12.32
C SER A 9 -3.53 16.71 -11.02
N PRO A 10 -2.21 16.64 -10.78
CA PRO A 10 -1.64 16.06 -9.55
C PRO A 10 -2.20 16.71 -8.28
N SER A 11 -2.42 18.03 -8.30
CA SER A 11 -3.01 18.77 -7.18
C SER A 11 -4.42 18.30 -6.86
N LEU A 12 -5.24 18.05 -7.87
CA LEU A 12 -6.61 17.58 -7.68
C LEU A 12 -6.67 16.12 -7.21
N LEU A 13 -5.76 15.27 -7.71
CA LEU A 13 -5.58 13.90 -7.22
C LEU A 13 -5.19 13.89 -5.73
N GLY A 14 -4.20 14.69 -5.35
CA GLY A 14 -3.78 14.85 -3.97
C GLY A 14 -4.90 15.35 -3.06
N ALA A 15 -5.68 16.34 -3.50
CA ALA A 15 -6.82 16.87 -2.75
C ALA A 15 -7.93 15.81 -2.57
N ALA A 16 -8.23 15.03 -3.60
CA ALA A 16 -9.21 13.92 -3.51
C ALA A 16 -8.72 12.84 -2.53
N ALA A 17 -7.45 12.43 -2.62
CA ALA A 17 -6.84 11.47 -1.71
C ALA A 17 -6.84 11.96 -0.26
N ALA A 18 -6.45 13.21 -0.01
CA ALA A 18 -6.46 13.82 1.31
C ALA A 18 -7.89 13.91 1.90
N THR A 19 -8.87 14.27 1.07
CA THR A 19 -10.29 14.31 1.46
C THR A 19 -10.79 12.92 1.84
N LEU A 20 -10.43 11.88 1.07
CA LEU A 20 -10.82 10.50 1.36
C LEU A 20 -10.19 9.99 2.67
N ARG A 21 -8.90 10.29 2.91
CA ARG A 21 -8.22 9.95 4.17
C ARG A 21 -8.83 10.65 5.38
N ARG A 22 -9.22 11.92 5.22
CA ARG A 22 -9.72 12.74 6.33
C ARG A 22 -11.14 12.41 6.75
N TYR A 23 -12.02 12.15 5.77
CA TYR A 23 -13.46 12.03 6.00
C TYR A 23 -14.01 10.60 5.77
N GLY A 24 -13.19 9.72 5.19
CA GLY A 24 -13.63 8.40 4.76
C GLY A 24 -14.63 8.43 3.59
N PRO A 25 -14.99 7.26 3.05
CA PRO A 25 -15.84 7.18 1.86
C PRO A 25 -17.27 7.67 2.11
N ARG A 26 -17.79 7.54 3.34
CA ARG A 26 -19.17 7.95 3.66
C ARG A 26 -19.37 9.47 3.60
N GLN A 27 -18.40 10.23 4.09
CA GLN A 27 -18.44 11.69 4.16
C GLN A 27 -17.68 12.36 3.02
N PHE A 28 -17.08 11.60 2.12
CA PHE A 28 -16.40 12.13 0.94
C PHE A 28 -17.39 12.90 0.05
N SER A 29 -17.05 14.11 -0.35
CA SER A 29 -17.85 14.92 -1.27
C SER A 29 -16.99 15.70 -2.25
N LEU A 30 -17.51 15.93 -3.47
CA LEU A 30 -16.83 16.75 -4.48
C LEU A 30 -16.66 18.20 -4.03
N THR A 31 -17.54 18.68 -3.16
CA THR A 31 -17.41 20.02 -2.56
C THR A 31 -16.20 20.10 -1.64
N ALA A 32 -16.01 19.11 -0.75
CA ALA A 32 -14.84 19.05 0.13
C ALA A 32 -13.52 18.92 -0.68
N VAL A 33 -13.55 18.18 -1.80
CA VAL A 33 -12.39 18.12 -2.72
C VAL A 33 -12.13 19.47 -3.37
N ALA A 34 -13.17 20.19 -3.79
CA ALA A 34 -13.05 21.52 -4.40
C ALA A 34 -12.44 22.52 -3.42
N GLU A 35 -12.90 22.53 -2.18
CA GLU A 35 -12.34 23.36 -1.10
C GLU A 35 -10.86 23.03 -0.84
N ALA A 36 -10.53 21.73 -0.73
CA ALA A 36 -9.16 21.28 -0.48
C ALA A 36 -8.20 21.60 -1.64
N ALA A 37 -8.70 21.58 -2.90
CA ALA A 37 -7.92 21.87 -4.09
C ALA A 37 -7.89 23.38 -4.45
N GLY A 38 -8.71 24.22 -3.82
CA GLY A 38 -8.83 25.64 -4.15
C GLY A 38 -9.44 25.91 -5.53
N VAL A 39 -10.33 25.01 -6.01
CA VAL A 39 -10.98 25.11 -7.33
C VAL A 39 -12.51 25.10 -7.22
N SER A 40 -13.21 25.38 -8.32
CA SER A 40 -14.67 25.30 -8.34
C SER A 40 -15.16 23.83 -8.29
N ARG A 41 -16.37 23.61 -7.73
CA ARG A 41 -17.03 22.30 -7.78
C ARG A 41 -17.23 21.80 -9.22
N GLY A 42 -17.50 22.71 -10.16
CA GLY A 42 -17.62 22.38 -11.59
C GLY A 42 -16.32 21.83 -12.16
N THR A 43 -15.17 22.41 -11.78
CA THR A 43 -13.84 21.93 -12.16
C THR A 43 -13.62 20.51 -11.66
N VAL A 44 -13.95 20.22 -10.39
CA VAL A 44 -13.83 18.87 -9.81
C VAL A 44 -14.71 17.86 -10.54
N HIS A 45 -15.99 18.24 -10.77
CA HIS A 45 -16.93 17.37 -11.48
C HIS A 45 -16.49 17.08 -12.94
N ASN A 46 -15.96 18.09 -13.63
CA ASN A 46 -15.47 17.91 -14.99
C ASN A 46 -14.21 17.02 -15.08
N SER A 47 -13.38 17.01 -14.03
CA SER A 47 -12.13 16.25 -13.99
C SER A 47 -12.29 14.86 -13.37
N LEU A 48 -13.04 14.74 -12.28
CA LEU A 48 -13.19 13.49 -11.50
C LEU A 48 -14.54 12.79 -11.76
N GLY A 49 -15.50 13.45 -12.43
CA GLY A 49 -16.83 12.91 -12.72
C GLY A 49 -17.71 12.80 -11.47
N SER A 50 -18.40 11.65 -11.34
CA SER A 50 -19.26 11.37 -10.19
C SER A 50 -18.46 11.20 -8.91
N ARG A 51 -19.17 11.29 -7.75
CA ARG A 51 -18.58 11.02 -6.43
C ARG A 51 -17.90 9.65 -6.37
N ASP A 52 -18.54 8.61 -6.88
CA ASP A 52 -18.00 7.25 -6.82
C ASP A 52 -16.79 7.08 -7.74
N ASN A 53 -16.77 7.74 -8.88
CA ASN A 53 -15.59 7.78 -9.75
C ASN A 53 -14.43 8.55 -9.09
N ALA A 54 -14.71 9.67 -8.44
CA ALA A 54 -13.72 10.43 -7.71
C ALA A 54 -13.10 9.63 -6.56
N ILE A 55 -13.89 8.80 -5.85
CA ILE A 55 -13.39 7.87 -4.84
C ILE A 55 -12.46 6.81 -5.47
N LYS A 56 -12.85 6.22 -6.61
CA LYS A 56 -11.99 5.24 -7.32
C LYS A 56 -10.66 5.84 -7.74
N ILE A 57 -10.69 7.04 -8.33
CA ILE A 57 -9.47 7.77 -8.73
C ILE A 57 -8.59 8.08 -7.51
N ALA A 58 -9.20 8.54 -6.40
CA ALA A 58 -8.47 8.80 -5.16
C ALA A 58 -7.83 7.51 -4.58
N LEU A 59 -8.55 6.39 -4.61
CA LEU A 59 -8.01 5.10 -4.17
C LEU A 59 -6.88 4.61 -5.06
N ASP A 60 -7.00 4.72 -6.39
CA ASP A 60 -5.92 4.35 -7.31
C ASP A 60 -4.66 5.21 -7.08
N HIS A 61 -4.84 6.51 -6.89
CA HIS A 61 -3.74 7.41 -6.54
C HIS A 61 -3.07 7.04 -5.22
N LEU A 62 -3.85 6.66 -4.19
CA LEU A 62 -3.33 6.18 -2.91
C LEU A 62 -2.58 4.86 -3.05
N ALA A 63 -3.10 3.93 -3.85
CA ALA A 63 -2.43 2.66 -4.14
C ALA A 63 -1.10 2.87 -4.85
N SER A 64 -1.06 3.73 -5.87
CA SER A 64 0.17 4.08 -6.60
C SER A 64 1.21 4.69 -5.67
N GLY A 65 0.83 5.69 -4.87
CA GLY A 65 1.73 6.32 -3.92
C GLY A 65 2.26 5.36 -2.84
N PHE A 66 1.45 4.39 -2.41
CA PHE A 66 1.89 3.34 -1.49
C PHE A 66 2.93 2.43 -2.15
N VAL A 67 2.68 1.96 -3.37
CA VAL A 67 3.62 1.10 -4.12
C VAL A 67 4.93 1.84 -4.41
N GLU A 68 4.88 3.11 -4.79
CA GLU A 68 6.06 3.96 -5.03
C GLU A 68 6.89 4.16 -3.75
N SER A 69 6.22 4.43 -2.62
CA SER A 69 6.89 4.56 -1.32
C SER A 69 7.56 3.26 -0.90
N MET A 70 6.89 2.13 -1.15
CA MET A 70 7.43 0.81 -0.91
C MET A 70 8.66 0.55 -1.80
N ALA A 71 8.59 0.83 -3.11
CA ALA A 71 9.71 0.69 -4.03
C ALA A 71 10.94 1.48 -3.53
N THR A 72 10.72 2.74 -3.18
CA THR A 72 11.78 3.62 -2.65
C THR A 72 12.42 3.06 -1.39
N GLU A 73 11.64 2.43 -0.52
CA GLU A 73 12.17 1.83 0.72
C GLU A 73 12.96 0.55 0.42
N LEU A 74 12.47 -0.31 -0.49
CA LEU A 74 13.15 -1.55 -0.85
C LEU A 74 14.53 -1.29 -1.49
N ASP A 75 14.64 -0.26 -2.32
CA ASP A 75 15.88 0.11 -3.01
C ASP A 75 17.00 0.59 -2.06
N ARG A 76 16.70 0.87 -0.80
CA ARG A 76 17.69 1.22 0.23
C ARG A 76 18.38 0.02 0.85
N HIS A 77 17.96 -1.18 0.50
CA HIS A 77 18.42 -2.41 1.13
C HIS A 77 18.83 -3.45 0.09
N ASP A 78 19.98 -4.08 0.29
CA ASP A 78 20.51 -5.08 -0.65
C ASP A 78 19.95 -6.48 -0.37
N ARG A 79 19.70 -6.82 0.90
CA ARG A 79 19.28 -8.16 1.31
C ARG A 79 17.76 -8.27 1.43
N LEU A 80 17.21 -9.39 0.99
CA LEU A 80 15.76 -9.63 1.03
C LEU A 80 15.20 -9.53 2.47
N THR A 81 15.93 -10.05 3.46
CA THR A 81 15.53 -9.96 4.87
C THR A 81 15.36 -8.50 5.30
N ASP A 82 16.29 -7.62 4.93
CA ASP A 82 16.24 -6.21 5.29
C ASP A 82 15.14 -5.49 4.54
N GLN A 83 14.93 -5.84 3.27
CA GLN A 83 13.83 -5.31 2.44
C GLN A 83 12.46 -5.66 3.03
N VAL A 84 12.22 -6.93 3.37
CA VAL A 84 10.95 -7.36 3.98
C VAL A 84 10.76 -6.75 5.36
N ALA A 85 11.83 -6.62 6.14
CA ALA A 85 11.79 -5.99 7.46
C ALA A 85 11.47 -4.48 7.38
N ALA A 86 12.07 -3.77 6.43
CA ALA A 86 11.80 -2.35 6.18
C ALA A 86 10.36 -2.14 5.70
N ALA A 87 9.89 -2.98 4.78
CA ALA A 87 8.50 -2.98 4.31
C ALA A 87 7.51 -3.20 5.46
N ALA A 88 7.75 -4.17 6.33
CA ALA A 88 6.91 -4.43 7.50
C ALA A 88 6.86 -3.22 8.46
N VAL A 89 8.00 -2.58 8.71
CA VAL A 89 8.06 -1.36 9.54
C VAL A 89 7.26 -0.22 8.90
N LEU A 90 7.38 -0.03 7.59
CA LEU A 90 6.62 1.00 6.85
C LEU A 90 5.10 0.76 6.97
N ILE A 91 4.65 -0.49 6.84
CA ILE A 91 3.24 -0.87 6.97
C ILE A 91 2.76 -0.64 8.41
N CYS A 92 3.54 -1.03 9.43
CA CYS A 92 3.18 -0.78 10.82
C CYS A 92 3.06 0.72 11.13
N ALA A 93 3.97 1.55 10.60
CA ALA A 93 3.89 3.01 10.75
C ALA A 93 2.63 3.58 10.05
N HIS A 94 2.25 3.04 8.89
CA HIS A 94 1.02 3.42 8.20
C HIS A 94 -0.22 3.05 8.99
N ARG A 95 -0.24 1.85 9.61
CA ARG A 95 -1.32 1.39 10.50
C ARG A 95 -1.51 2.35 11.68
N GLN A 96 -0.44 2.76 12.37
CA GLN A 96 -0.51 3.70 13.49
C GLN A 96 -1.14 5.03 13.09
N GLN A 97 -0.83 5.55 11.89
CA GLN A 97 -1.47 6.74 11.35
C GLN A 97 -2.96 6.52 11.08
N SER A 98 -3.33 5.35 10.57
CA SER A 98 -4.73 4.97 10.31
C SER A 98 -5.53 4.81 11.61
N ASP A 99 -4.96 4.20 12.63
CA ASP A 99 -5.58 4.04 13.95
C ASP A 99 -5.84 5.40 14.62
N SER A 100 -4.93 6.36 14.47
CA SER A 100 -5.12 7.73 14.96
C SER A 100 -6.28 8.45 14.28
N VAL A 101 -6.59 8.10 13.03
CA VAL A 101 -7.73 8.62 12.26
C VAL A 101 -9.02 7.85 12.63
N ALA A 102 -8.94 6.54 12.85
CA ALA A 102 -10.07 5.72 13.31
C ALA A 102 -10.60 6.17 14.69
N ALA A 103 -9.73 6.60 15.59
CA ALA A 103 -10.11 7.22 16.87
C ALA A 103 -10.99 8.48 16.70
N ARG A 104 -11.07 9.05 15.50
CA ARG A 104 -11.96 10.17 15.13
C ARG A 104 -13.29 9.73 14.52
N GLY A 105 -13.65 8.45 14.58
CA GLY A 105 -14.92 7.91 14.08
C GLY A 105 -14.93 7.47 12.61
N ILE A 106 -13.77 7.35 11.98
CA ILE A 106 -13.63 6.76 10.63
C ILE A 106 -13.37 5.27 10.79
N ASN A 107 -14.40 4.45 10.58
CA ASN A 107 -14.43 3.03 10.96
C ASN A 107 -13.82 2.06 9.93
N GLU A 108 -13.12 2.52 8.90
CA GLU A 108 -12.60 1.62 7.86
C GLU A 108 -11.16 2.03 7.46
N SER A 109 -10.22 1.10 7.62
CA SER A 109 -8.83 1.29 7.17
C SER A 109 -8.77 1.57 5.66
N ILE A 110 -7.89 2.47 5.24
CA ILE A 110 -7.64 2.75 3.82
C ILE A 110 -7.24 1.47 3.06
N LEU A 111 -6.47 0.58 3.69
CA LEU A 111 -6.11 -0.69 3.06
C LEU A 111 -7.34 -1.56 2.80
N VAL A 112 -8.29 -1.63 3.75
CA VAL A 112 -9.55 -2.38 3.54
C VAL A 112 -10.34 -1.78 2.38
N LEU A 113 -10.42 -0.45 2.29
CA LEU A 113 -11.04 0.23 1.16
C LEU A 113 -10.34 -0.08 -0.17
N LEU A 114 -9.02 -0.06 -0.20
CA LEU A 114 -8.21 -0.40 -1.36
C LEU A 114 -8.48 -1.84 -1.79
N LEU A 115 -8.42 -2.80 -0.87
CA LEU A 115 -8.65 -4.21 -1.17
C LEU A 115 -10.06 -4.48 -1.72
N ARG A 116 -11.08 -3.76 -1.23
CA ARG A 116 -12.46 -3.92 -1.70
C ARG A 116 -12.71 -3.31 -3.08
N ASN A 117 -12.02 -2.23 -3.44
CA ASN A 117 -12.32 -1.46 -4.65
C ASN A 117 -11.30 -1.69 -5.78
N VAL A 118 -10.03 -1.94 -5.44
CA VAL A 118 -8.93 -2.10 -6.39
C VAL A 118 -7.98 -3.24 -5.99
N GLY A 119 -8.48 -4.22 -5.21
CA GLY A 119 -7.68 -5.26 -4.58
C GLY A 119 -6.85 -6.09 -5.55
N ASP A 120 -7.44 -6.55 -6.65
CA ASP A 120 -6.75 -7.37 -7.65
C ASP A 120 -5.59 -6.60 -8.30
N ASP A 121 -5.79 -5.31 -8.57
CA ASP A 121 -4.78 -4.46 -9.18
C ASP A 121 -3.67 -4.11 -8.16
N LEU A 122 -4.04 -3.77 -6.92
CA LEU A 122 -3.10 -3.54 -5.83
C LEU A 122 -2.23 -4.77 -5.58
N MET A 123 -2.82 -5.97 -5.51
CA MET A 123 -2.10 -7.23 -5.33
C MET A 123 -1.13 -7.48 -6.47
N ARG A 124 -1.57 -7.30 -7.72
CA ARG A 124 -0.74 -7.49 -8.90
C ARG A 124 0.46 -6.53 -8.88
N ARG A 125 0.24 -5.22 -8.70
CA ARG A 125 1.30 -4.20 -8.62
C ARG A 125 2.28 -4.53 -7.48
N SER A 126 1.78 -4.94 -6.32
CA SER A 126 2.62 -5.31 -5.18
C SER A 126 3.47 -6.56 -5.47
N ILE A 127 2.90 -7.60 -6.06
CA ILE A 127 3.63 -8.79 -6.46
C ILE A 127 4.69 -8.45 -7.52
N ASP A 128 4.33 -7.64 -8.51
CA ASP A 128 5.25 -7.22 -9.59
C ASP A 128 6.41 -6.39 -9.04
N LEU A 129 6.18 -5.56 -8.02
CA LEU A 129 7.23 -4.84 -7.31
C LEU A 129 8.23 -5.81 -6.65
N TRP A 130 7.75 -6.87 -5.99
CA TRP A 130 8.64 -7.78 -5.27
C TRP A 130 9.40 -8.77 -6.15
N LYS A 131 8.91 -9.10 -7.35
CA LYS A 131 9.54 -10.10 -8.24
C LYS A 131 11.02 -9.86 -8.51
N PRO A 132 11.48 -8.65 -8.91
CA PRO A 132 12.91 -8.41 -9.16
C PRO A 132 13.76 -8.56 -7.90
N HIS A 133 13.27 -8.11 -6.73
CA HIS A 133 13.98 -8.24 -5.45
C HIS A 133 14.14 -9.71 -5.04
N VAL A 134 13.08 -10.51 -5.17
CA VAL A 134 13.12 -11.96 -4.93
C VAL A 134 14.04 -12.66 -5.92
N GLY A 135 14.00 -12.30 -7.20
CA GLY A 135 14.89 -12.86 -8.22
C GLY A 135 16.36 -12.58 -7.92
N ALA A 136 16.69 -11.35 -7.53
CA ALA A 136 18.05 -10.98 -7.11
C ALA A 136 18.48 -11.74 -5.83
N ALA A 137 17.58 -11.88 -4.86
CA ALA A 137 17.83 -12.66 -3.63
C ALA A 137 18.05 -14.15 -3.93
N GLN A 138 17.35 -14.71 -4.91
CA GLN A 138 17.55 -16.08 -5.36
C GLN A 138 18.94 -16.27 -6.00
N GLN A 139 19.40 -15.31 -6.80
CA GLN A 139 20.75 -15.32 -7.38
C GLN A 139 21.84 -15.27 -6.29
N ARG A 140 21.58 -14.60 -5.15
CA ARG A 140 22.48 -14.54 -4.00
C ARG A 140 22.37 -15.75 -3.06
N GLY A 141 21.45 -16.70 -3.34
CA GLY A 141 21.21 -17.87 -2.50
C GLY A 141 20.39 -17.61 -1.23
N GLU A 142 19.77 -16.42 -1.11
CA GLU A 142 18.89 -16.06 0.02
C GLU A 142 17.50 -16.72 -0.12
N VAL A 143 17.09 -17.06 -1.34
CA VAL A 143 15.84 -17.75 -1.66
C VAL A 143 16.16 -19.06 -2.37
N GLY A 144 15.49 -20.14 -2.00
CA GLY A 144 15.71 -21.47 -2.59
C GLY A 144 15.47 -21.48 -4.10
N ALA A 145 16.37 -22.08 -4.85
CA ALA A 145 16.33 -22.11 -6.32
C ALA A 145 15.04 -22.75 -6.89
N GLY A 146 14.39 -23.64 -6.14
CA GLY A 146 13.13 -24.26 -6.52
C GLY A 146 11.88 -23.43 -6.25
N ILE A 147 12.01 -22.25 -5.64
CA ILE A 147 10.88 -21.38 -5.30
C ILE A 147 10.65 -20.40 -6.45
N ALA A 148 9.47 -20.46 -7.09
CA ALA A 148 9.13 -19.51 -8.14
C ALA A 148 9.05 -18.09 -7.58
N PRO A 149 9.76 -17.08 -8.18
CA PRO A 149 9.78 -15.71 -7.67
C PRO A 149 8.40 -15.08 -7.49
N ALA A 150 7.46 -15.37 -8.39
CA ALA A 150 6.09 -14.88 -8.28
C ALA A 150 5.37 -15.42 -7.03
N ARG A 151 5.57 -16.69 -6.67
CA ARG A 151 4.98 -17.30 -5.46
C ARG A 151 5.60 -16.73 -4.18
N ALA A 152 6.92 -16.58 -4.16
CA ALA A 152 7.61 -15.95 -3.03
C ALA A 152 7.16 -14.49 -2.85
N SER A 153 7.00 -13.74 -3.94
CA SER A 153 6.48 -12.37 -3.91
C SER A 153 5.06 -12.31 -3.37
N GLU A 154 4.16 -13.18 -3.83
CA GLU A 154 2.80 -13.28 -3.32
C GLU A 154 2.78 -13.62 -1.81
N TRP A 155 3.61 -14.56 -1.38
CA TRP A 155 3.77 -14.93 0.02
C TRP A 155 4.19 -13.74 0.87
N ILE A 156 5.22 -12.98 0.44
CA ILE A 156 5.68 -11.78 1.13
C ILE A 156 4.55 -10.75 1.23
N VAL A 157 3.87 -10.44 0.12
CA VAL A 157 2.78 -9.45 0.11
C VAL A 157 1.65 -9.85 1.05
N ARG A 158 1.22 -11.12 1.05
CA ARG A 158 0.17 -11.62 1.95
C ARG A 158 0.56 -11.48 3.42
N LEU A 159 1.79 -11.84 3.77
CA LEU A 159 2.29 -11.70 5.15
C LEU A 159 2.43 -10.24 5.56
N LEU A 160 2.94 -9.38 4.68
CA LEU A 160 3.04 -7.95 4.95
C LEU A 160 1.67 -7.31 5.19
N MET A 161 0.64 -7.69 4.43
CA MET A 161 -0.72 -7.21 4.65
C MET A 161 -1.29 -7.61 6.01
N SER A 162 -0.84 -8.74 6.59
CA SER A 162 -1.31 -9.17 7.91
C SER A 162 -0.92 -8.19 9.02
N PHE A 163 0.17 -7.45 8.89
CA PHE A 163 0.57 -6.42 9.87
C PHE A 163 -0.40 -5.24 9.94
N GLU A 164 -1.06 -4.92 8.84
CA GLU A 164 -2.10 -3.88 8.81
C GLU A 164 -3.47 -4.41 9.24
N LEU A 165 -3.83 -5.62 8.79
CA LEU A 165 -5.20 -6.14 8.88
C LEU A 165 -5.50 -6.86 10.20
N LEU A 166 -4.47 -7.42 10.86
CA LEU A 166 -4.66 -8.22 12.06
C LEU A 166 -4.21 -7.46 13.32
N PRO A 167 -4.93 -7.62 14.44
CA PRO A 167 -4.49 -7.05 15.71
C PRO A 167 -3.17 -7.67 16.16
N PRO A 168 -2.31 -6.92 16.88
CA PRO A 168 -1.08 -7.46 17.41
C PRO A 168 -1.36 -8.55 18.46
N MET A 169 -0.77 -9.73 18.26
CA MET A 169 -0.87 -10.87 19.17
C MET A 169 0.54 -11.37 19.51
N GLY A 170 1.12 -10.85 20.59
CA GLY A 170 2.47 -11.25 21.06
C GLY A 170 3.64 -10.55 20.40
N VAL A 171 3.45 -9.85 19.27
CA VAL A 171 4.48 -8.99 18.67
C VAL A 171 4.11 -7.54 18.90
N ASN A 172 5.04 -6.75 19.43
CA ASN A 172 4.85 -5.30 19.54
C ASN A 172 5.07 -4.66 18.16
N LEU A 173 3.96 -4.38 17.45
CA LEU A 173 3.99 -3.75 16.12
C LEU A 173 4.36 -2.26 16.15
N ASP A 174 4.39 -1.64 17.33
CA ASP A 174 4.81 -0.25 17.51
C ASP A 174 6.34 -0.13 17.70
N SER A 175 7.03 -1.28 17.81
CA SER A 175 8.48 -1.34 17.92
C SER A 175 9.13 -1.81 16.60
N PRO A 176 9.79 -0.93 15.84
CA PRO A 176 10.50 -1.32 14.61
C PRO A 176 11.49 -2.48 14.83
N ARG A 177 12.14 -2.52 16.00
CA ARG A 177 13.07 -3.60 16.36
C ARG A 177 12.36 -4.94 16.53
N ALA A 178 11.18 -4.97 17.16
CA ALA A 178 10.40 -6.19 17.34
C ALA A 178 9.86 -6.70 16.00
N VAL A 179 9.37 -5.79 15.15
CA VAL A 179 8.88 -6.11 13.80
C VAL A 179 10.02 -6.69 12.94
N LYS A 180 11.18 -6.05 12.89
CA LYS A 180 12.36 -6.55 12.13
C LYS A 180 12.79 -7.93 12.60
N ARG A 181 12.83 -8.18 13.91
CA ARG A 181 13.17 -9.50 14.46
C ARG A 181 12.13 -10.55 14.05
N PHE A 182 10.85 -10.24 14.20
CA PHE A 182 9.78 -11.16 13.80
C PHE A 182 9.83 -11.54 12.32
N VAL A 183 10.12 -10.58 11.44
CA VAL A 183 10.31 -10.82 10.01
C VAL A 183 11.50 -11.76 9.76
N ALA A 184 12.65 -11.49 10.38
CA ALA A 184 13.84 -12.29 10.19
C ALA A 184 13.63 -13.73 10.68
N ASP A 185 13.01 -13.90 11.85
CA ASP A 185 12.87 -15.20 12.50
C ASP A 185 11.77 -16.09 11.85
N HIS A 186 10.76 -15.51 11.20
CA HIS A 186 9.57 -16.26 10.78
C HIS A 186 9.23 -16.13 9.30
N ILE A 187 9.36 -14.94 8.71
CA ILE A 187 8.87 -14.70 7.34
C ILE A 187 9.90 -15.15 6.31
N VAL A 188 11.15 -14.75 6.47
CA VAL A 188 12.19 -15.03 5.48
C VAL A 188 12.69 -16.47 5.56
N VAL A 189 12.68 -17.06 6.73
CA VAL A 189 13.07 -18.48 6.93
C VAL A 189 12.25 -19.44 6.04
N GLY A 190 10.95 -19.16 5.85
CA GLY A 190 10.10 -19.93 4.95
C GLY A 190 10.51 -19.89 3.48
N LEU A 191 11.34 -18.94 3.06
CA LEU A 191 11.82 -18.75 1.70
C LEU A 191 13.22 -19.34 1.45
N THR A 192 13.95 -19.72 2.50
CA THR A 192 15.32 -20.25 2.36
C THR A 192 15.35 -21.69 1.84
N GLY A 193 14.20 -22.34 1.69
CA GLY A 193 14.11 -23.73 1.26
C GLY A 193 14.77 -24.63 2.29
N GLY A 194 13.99 -25.20 3.22
CA GLY A 194 14.54 -26.15 4.18
C GLY A 194 15.36 -27.20 3.44
N GLN A 195 16.63 -27.28 3.78
CA GLN A 195 17.46 -28.44 3.41
C GLN A 195 16.79 -29.66 4.02
N ARG A 196 16.09 -30.44 3.19
CA ARG A 196 15.72 -31.83 3.47
C ARG A 196 16.74 -32.73 2.82
#